data_c32d88827eab7964ef36b8d11895c688
#
_entry.id   c32d88827eab7964ef36b8d11895c688
#
_cell.length_a   1.000
_cell.length_b   1.000
_cell.length_c   1.000
_cell.angle_alpha   90.00
_cell.angle_beta   90.00
_cell.angle_gamma   90.00
#
_symmetry.space_group_name_H-M   'P 1'
#
loop_
_entity.id
_entity.type
_entity.pdbx_description
1 polymer ?
#
loop_
_entity_poly.entity_id
_entity_poly.type
_entity_poly.pdbx_seq_one_letter_code
_entity_poly.pdbx_strand_id
1 'polypeptide(L)'
;DVCTAMDANGIEVAEKLKQLYPQTKIIIITSQPEYSYIAHARKIGVDSFWYKEPTAEALLKIMDRTMAGESIYPDSAPITRLGAALSNDFTERELEVLRELVSGKTDAAIAETLCLSVTRVKQHILRIREKTQFANRTELAVRARESGLVIGDYKPM
;
A
#
# COMPACT_ATOMS: atom_id res chain seq x y z
N ASP A 1 0.21 -8.93 10.38
CA ASP A 1 0.71 -7.65 9.89
C ASP A 1 1.22 -7.79 8.47
N VAL A 2 1.11 -6.73 7.65
CA VAL A 2 1.60 -6.80 6.27
C VAL A 2 3.10 -6.57 6.21
N CYS A 3 3.63 -5.70 7.05
CA CYS A 3 5.07 -5.48 7.16
C CYS A 3 5.60 -6.14 8.43
N THR A 4 6.50 -7.11 8.27
CA THR A 4 7.18 -7.76 9.39
C THR A 4 8.67 -7.40 9.39
N ALA A 5 9.32 -7.55 10.55
CA ALA A 5 10.73 -7.17 10.76
C ALA A 5 11.76 -7.94 9.90
N MET A 6 11.32 -8.91 9.07
CA MET A 6 12.19 -9.76 8.23
C MET A 6 11.89 -9.59 6.73
N ASP A 7 11.44 -8.42 6.29
CA ASP A 7 11.04 -8.12 4.90
C ASP A 7 9.97 -9.07 4.31
N ALA A 8 9.32 -9.89 5.16
CA ALA A 8 8.24 -10.76 4.72
C ALA A 8 6.97 -9.93 4.53
N ASN A 9 6.46 -9.93 3.30
CA ASN A 9 5.20 -9.26 2.96
C ASN A 9 4.03 -10.17 3.33
N GLY A 10 3.21 -9.76 4.29
CA GLY A 10 2.05 -10.52 4.76
C GLY A 10 1.01 -10.80 3.67
N ILE A 11 0.94 -9.99 2.60
CA ILE A 11 0.07 -10.25 1.45
C ILE A 11 0.60 -11.42 0.62
N GLU A 12 1.91 -11.49 0.36
CA GLU A 12 2.52 -12.64 -0.33
C GLU A 12 2.38 -13.93 0.46
N VAL A 13 2.51 -13.86 1.79
CA VAL A 13 2.25 -14.99 2.67
C VAL A 13 0.79 -15.45 2.59
N ALA A 14 -0.16 -14.51 2.60
CA ALA A 14 -1.58 -14.81 2.46
C ALA A 14 -1.89 -15.46 1.10
N GLU A 15 -1.27 -14.99 0.02
CA GLU A 15 -1.42 -15.58 -1.31
C GLU A 15 -0.94 -17.04 -1.33
N LYS A 16 0.26 -17.31 -0.83
CA LYS A 16 0.78 -18.69 -0.71
C LYS A 16 -0.12 -19.59 0.16
N LEU A 17 -0.62 -19.06 1.27
CA LEU A 17 -1.54 -19.79 2.13
C LEU A 17 -2.86 -20.11 1.41
N LYS A 18 -3.41 -19.19 0.64
CA LYS A 18 -4.63 -19.44 -0.15
C LYS A 18 -4.41 -20.48 -1.24
N GLN A 19 -3.22 -20.50 -1.86
CA GLN A 19 -2.87 -21.53 -2.85
C GLN A 19 -2.72 -22.93 -2.23
N LEU A 20 -2.07 -23.03 -1.07
CA LEU A 20 -1.82 -24.30 -0.39
C LEU A 20 -3.03 -24.81 0.41
N TYR A 21 -3.79 -23.89 1.00
CA TYR A 21 -4.90 -24.20 1.91
C TYR A 21 -6.12 -23.32 1.56
N PRO A 22 -6.82 -23.57 0.44
CA PRO A 22 -7.91 -22.70 -0.07
C PRO A 22 -9.06 -22.50 0.92
N GLN A 23 -9.29 -23.48 1.81
CA GLN A 23 -10.38 -23.43 2.79
C GLN A 23 -10.05 -22.61 4.05
N THR A 24 -8.77 -22.26 4.23
CA THR A 24 -8.36 -21.48 5.39
C THR A 24 -8.88 -20.06 5.28
N LYS A 25 -9.56 -19.60 6.34
CA LYS A 25 -9.98 -18.20 6.45
C LYS A 25 -8.80 -17.31 6.79
N ILE A 26 -8.58 -16.28 5.99
CA ILE A 26 -7.47 -15.36 6.16
C ILE A 26 -8.02 -13.96 6.39
N ILE A 27 -7.58 -13.33 7.47
CA ILE A 27 -7.86 -11.94 7.80
C ILE A 27 -6.51 -11.20 7.82
N ILE A 28 -6.36 -10.17 7.00
CA ILE A 28 -5.20 -9.27 7.07
C ILE A 28 -5.55 -8.07 7.96
N ILE A 29 -4.67 -7.79 8.92
CA ILE A 29 -4.80 -6.62 9.80
C ILE A 29 -3.47 -5.86 9.78
N THR A 30 -3.51 -4.59 9.42
CA THR A 30 -2.31 -3.77 9.27
C THR A 30 -2.51 -2.34 9.81
N SER A 31 -1.43 -1.72 10.27
CA SER A 31 -1.39 -0.28 10.55
C SER A 31 -0.91 0.55 9.37
N GLN A 32 -0.43 -0.10 8.31
CA GLN A 32 0.13 0.58 7.14
C GLN A 32 -0.99 1.07 6.22
N PRO A 33 -1.05 2.37 5.90
CA PRO A 33 -2.09 2.96 5.06
C PRO A 33 -1.78 2.83 3.55
N GLU A 34 -0.99 1.84 3.15
CA GLU A 34 -0.64 1.62 1.74
C GLU A 34 -1.90 1.45 0.88
N TYR A 35 -2.05 2.32 -0.10
CA TYR A 35 -3.29 2.49 -0.86
C TYR A 35 -3.73 1.25 -1.66
N SER A 36 -2.79 0.42 -2.09
CA SER A 36 -3.08 -0.73 -2.96
C SER A 36 -3.36 -2.03 -2.21
N TYR A 37 -3.19 -2.07 -0.89
CA TYR A 37 -3.34 -3.31 -0.11
C TYR A 37 -4.73 -3.90 -0.17
N ILE A 38 -5.78 -3.07 -0.11
CA ILE A 38 -7.16 -3.53 -0.17
C ILE A 38 -7.44 -4.23 -1.50
N ALA A 39 -7.07 -3.60 -2.63
CA ALA A 39 -7.28 -4.15 -3.95
C ALA A 39 -6.50 -5.46 -4.15
N HIS A 40 -5.26 -5.52 -3.68
CA HIS A 40 -4.44 -6.72 -3.77
C HIS A 40 -4.98 -7.86 -2.91
N ALA A 41 -5.35 -7.60 -1.66
CA ALA A 41 -5.95 -8.59 -0.77
C ALA A 41 -7.24 -9.20 -1.36
N ARG A 42 -8.09 -8.38 -1.99
CA ARG A 42 -9.29 -8.86 -2.71
C ARG A 42 -8.92 -9.76 -3.89
N LYS A 43 -7.93 -9.38 -4.68
CA LYS A 43 -7.49 -10.12 -5.87
C LYS A 43 -6.96 -11.52 -5.54
N ILE A 44 -6.21 -11.67 -4.44
CA ILE A 44 -5.67 -12.97 -4.00
C ILE A 44 -6.65 -13.80 -3.16
N GLY A 45 -7.88 -13.31 -2.94
CA GLY A 45 -8.94 -14.06 -2.27
C GLY A 45 -8.81 -14.10 -0.74
N VAL A 46 -8.19 -13.10 -0.11
CA VAL A 46 -8.22 -12.92 1.34
C VAL A 46 -9.67 -12.73 1.78
N ASP A 47 -10.10 -13.38 2.85
CA ASP A 47 -11.51 -13.34 3.26
C ASP A 47 -11.91 -11.99 3.85
N SER A 48 -11.04 -11.37 4.69
CA SER A 48 -11.30 -10.05 5.26
C SER A 48 -10.00 -9.26 5.40
N PHE A 49 -10.12 -7.95 5.33
CA PHE A 49 -9.01 -7.01 5.50
C PHE A 49 -9.44 -5.86 6.38
N TRP A 50 -8.61 -5.44 7.33
CA TRP A 50 -8.90 -4.30 8.18
C TRP A 50 -7.63 -3.54 8.58
N TYR A 51 -7.80 -2.27 8.94
CA TYR A 51 -6.73 -1.50 9.56
C TYR A 51 -6.76 -1.68 11.07
N LYS A 52 -5.59 -1.66 11.72
CA LYS A 52 -5.48 -1.79 13.17
C LYS A 52 -6.26 -0.67 13.85
N GLU A 53 -7.25 -1.07 14.64
CA GLU A 53 -7.97 -0.20 15.56
C GLU A 53 -7.54 -0.47 17.01
N PRO A 54 -7.71 0.49 17.92
CA PRO A 54 -7.21 0.37 19.29
C PRO A 54 -8.00 -0.63 20.15
N THR A 55 -9.08 -1.25 19.65
CA THR A 55 -9.96 -2.11 20.46
C THR A 55 -9.93 -3.59 20.02
N ALA A 56 -9.73 -4.49 21.01
CA ALA A 56 -9.84 -5.94 20.80
C ALA A 56 -11.26 -6.37 20.37
N GLU A 57 -12.29 -5.64 20.77
CA GLU A 57 -13.69 -5.93 20.45
C GLU A 57 -13.96 -5.84 18.93
N ALA A 58 -13.40 -4.85 18.25
CA ALA A 58 -13.53 -4.71 16.80
C ALA A 58 -12.92 -5.90 16.07
N LEU A 59 -11.75 -6.39 16.54
CA LEU A 59 -11.09 -7.55 15.96
C LEU A 59 -11.94 -8.82 16.11
N LEU A 60 -12.48 -9.08 17.31
CA LEU A 60 -13.33 -10.26 17.54
C LEU A 60 -14.57 -10.25 16.63
N LYS A 61 -15.23 -9.10 16.46
CA LYS A 61 -16.37 -8.95 15.54
C LYS A 61 -16.00 -9.30 14.09
N ILE A 62 -14.84 -8.85 13.63
CA ILE A 62 -14.37 -9.18 12.27
C ILE A 62 -14.11 -10.69 12.15
N MET A 63 -13.48 -11.29 13.15
CA MET A 63 -13.22 -12.74 13.16
C MET A 63 -14.52 -13.53 13.09
N ASP A 64 -15.49 -13.24 13.96
CA ASP A 64 -16.79 -13.95 14.03
C ASP A 64 -17.54 -13.85 12.70
N ARG A 65 -17.63 -12.67 12.12
CA ARG A 65 -18.29 -12.43 10.84
C ARG A 65 -17.56 -13.14 9.68
N THR A 66 -16.24 -13.13 9.68
CA THR A 66 -15.44 -13.82 8.67
C THR A 66 -15.64 -15.34 8.76
N MET A 67 -15.69 -15.88 9.97
CA MET A 67 -15.99 -17.30 10.19
C MET A 67 -17.43 -17.68 9.78
N ALA A 68 -18.37 -16.74 9.89
CA ALA A 68 -19.72 -16.90 9.36
C ALA A 68 -19.81 -16.83 7.83
N GLY A 69 -18.69 -16.56 7.13
CA GLY A 69 -18.61 -16.52 5.67
C GLY A 69 -18.74 -15.12 5.06
N GLU A 70 -18.75 -14.06 5.89
CA GLU A 70 -18.76 -12.68 5.39
C GLU A 70 -17.34 -12.26 4.95
N SER A 71 -17.28 -11.43 3.92
CA SER A 71 -16.05 -10.72 3.51
C SER A 71 -16.11 -9.27 3.96
N ILE A 72 -15.19 -8.89 4.85
CA ILE A 72 -15.19 -7.55 5.45
C ILE A 72 -13.97 -6.79 4.98
N TYR A 73 -14.23 -5.67 4.31
CA TYR A 73 -13.17 -4.79 3.81
C TYR A 73 -13.57 -3.33 4.06
N PRO A 74 -12.62 -2.47 4.42
CA PRO A 74 -12.87 -1.03 4.45
C PRO A 74 -13.07 -0.51 3.03
N ASP A 75 -13.80 0.59 2.87
CA ASP A 75 -14.05 1.22 1.58
C ASP A 75 -12.78 1.84 0.97
N SER A 76 -11.89 2.35 1.84
CA SER A 76 -10.63 2.98 1.44
C SER A 76 -9.56 2.84 2.52
N ALA A 77 -8.31 3.07 2.15
CA ALA A 77 -7.22 3.23 3.10
C ALA A 77 -7.42 4.50 3.96
N PRO A 78 -6.89 4.52 5.18
CA PRO A 78 -6.91 5.72 6.02
C PRO A 78 -6.24 6.90 5.32
N ILE A 79 -6.85 8.07 5.43
CA ILE A 79 -6.27 9.30 4.87
C ILE A 79 -4.99 9.64 5.61
N THR A 80 -3.89 9.70 4.87
CA THR A 80 -2.56 9.98 5.39
C THR A 80 -2.06 11.31 4.85
N ARG A 81 -1.39 12.08 5.69
CA ARG A 81 -0.76 13.34 5.29
C ARG A 81 0.66 13.09 4.79
N LEU A 82 1.00 13.70 3.65
CA LEU A 82 2.34 13.72 3.10
C LEU A 82 2.75 15.17 2.77
N GLY A 83 3.49 15.80 3.67
CA GLY A 83 3.78 17.24 3.58
C GLY A 83 2.51 18.09 3.65
N ALA A 84 2.28 18.93 2.65
CA ALA A 84 1.08 19.75 2.53
C ALA A 84 -0.12 19.00 1.95
N ALA A 85 0.07 17.83 1.33
CA ALA A 85 -0.97 17.05 0.66
C ALA A 85 -1.56 15.95 1.55
N LEU A 86 -2.74 15.48 1.19
CA LEU A 86 -3.37 14.27 1.71
C LEU A 86 -3.27 13.14 0.69
N SER A 87 -3.36 11.89 1.15
CA SER A 87 -3.23 10.70 0.30
C SER A 87 -4.23 10.67 -0.87
N ASN A 88 -5.41 11.23 -0.70
CA ASN A 88 -6.45 11.32 -1.73
C ASN A 88 -6.24 12.48 -2.73
N ASP A 89 -5.24 13.32 -2.53
CA ASP A 89 -4.85 14.34 -3.51
C ASP A 89 -4.00 13.76 -4.66
N PHE A 90 -3.48 12.54 -4.50
CA PHE A 90 -2.65 11.89 -5.50
C PHE A 90 -3.47 11.02 -6.45
N THR A 91 -3.10 11.06 -7.72
CA THR A 91 -3.61 10.09 -8.69
C THR A 91 -2.92 8.72 -8.49
N GLU A 92 -3.57 7.65 -8.92
CA GLU A 92 -2.98 6.30 -8.87
C GLU A 92 -1.60 6.25 -9.54
N ARG A 93 -1.45 6.93 -10.68
CA ARG A 93 -0.18 7.01 -11.40
C ARG A 93 0.92 7.75 -10.64
N GLU A 94 0.57 8.79 -9.91
CA GLU A 94 1.51 9.48 -9.02
C GLU A 94 1.95 8.59 -7.86
N LEU A 95 1.03 7.80 -7.30
CA LEU A 95 1.35 6.83 -6.23
C LEU A 95 2.23 5.68 -6.74
N GLU A 96 2.01 5.18 -7.95
CA GLU A 96 2.91 4.20 -8.58
C GLU A 96 4.32 4.76 -8.76
N VAL A 97 4.46 5.98 -9.30
CA VAL A 97 5.77 6.64 -9.44
C VAL A 97 6.42 6.88 -8.08
N LEU A 98 5.64 7.28 -7.07
CA LEU A 98 6.13 7.52 -5.73
C LEU A 98 6.65 6.22 -5.07
N ARG A 99 5.99 5.08 -5.30
CA ARG A 99 6.44 3.77 -4.81
C ARG A 99 7.81 3.39 -5.39
N GLU A 100 7.97 3.52 -6.69
CA GLU A 100 9.24 3.23 -7.35
C GLU A 100 10.36 4.19 -6.90
N LEU A 101 9.99 5.44 -6.62
CA LEU A 101 10.90 6.43 -6.06
C LEU A 101 11.39 6.04 -4.65
N VAL A 102 10.49 5.60 -3.79
CA VAL A 102 10.79 5.14 -2.42
C VAL A 102 11.66 3.89 -2.42
N SER A 103 11.56 3.03 -3.45
CA SER A 103 12.47 1.91 -3.69
C SER A 103 13.89 2.33 -4.13
N GLY A 104 14.16 3.63 -4.25
CA GLY A 104 15.48 4.16 -4.60
C GLY A 104 15.82 4.11 -6.09
N LYS A 105 14.86 3.83 -6.98
CA LYS A 105 15.09 3.75 -8.43
C LYS A 105 15.38 5.10 -9.06
N THR A 106 16.21 5.09 -10.10
CA THR A 106 16.44 6.25 -10.97
C THR A 106 15.23 6.53 -11.86
N ASP A 107 15.12 7.75 -12.41
CA ASP A 107 14.03 8.10 -13.33
C ASP A 107 13.98 7.18 -14.56
N ALA A 108 15.13 6.72 -15.05
CA ALA A 108 15.20 5.77 -16.15
C ALA A 108 14.65 4.38 -15.75
N ALA A 109 15.01 3.88 -14.58
CA ALA A 109 14.51 2.60 -14.07
C ALA A 109 13.00 2.66 -13.75
N ILE A 110 12.52 3.79 -13.22
CA ILE A 110 11.08 4.02 -13.01
C ILE A 110 10.34 4.03 -14.35
N ALA A 111 10.88 4.72 -15.35
CA ALA A 111 10.32 4.81 -16.70
C ALA A 111 10.17 3.42 -17.32
N GLU A 112 11.21 2.58 -17.23
CA GLU A 112 11.20 1.19 -17.70
C GLU A 112 10.15 0.34 -16.95
N THR A 113 10.16 0.38 -15.60
CA THR A 113 9.24 -0.40 -14.77
C THR A 113 7.78 -0.06 -15.06
N LEU A 114 7.46 1.23 -15.23
CA LEU A 114 6.10 1.70 -15.40
C LEU A 114 5.67 1.90 -16.86
N CYS A 115 6.51 1.52 -17.85
CA CYS A 115 6.28 1.74 -19.27
C CYS A 115 5.97 3.23 -19.59
N LEU A 116 6.78 4.14 -19.05
CA LEU A 116 6.69 5.58 -19.26
C LEU A 116 7.94 6.12 -19.95
N SER A 117 7.87 7.34 -20.48
CA SER A 117 9.09 8.09 -20.82
C SER A 117 9.70 8.71 -19.56
N VAL A 118 11.02 8.90 -19.56
CA VAL A 118 11.75 9.59 -18.47
C VAL A 118 11.19 10.99 -18.22
N THR A 119 10.79 11.68 -19.28
CA THR A 119 10.16 13.00 -19.17
C THR A 119 8.84 12.94 -18.40
N ARG A 120 8.01 11.92 -18.64
CA ARG A 120 6.76 11.70 -17.89
C ARG A 120 7.01 11.41 -16.42
N VAL A 121 8.02 10.58 -16.10
CA VAL A 121 8.42 10.32 -14.71
C VAL A 121 8.81 11.61 -14.00
N LYS A 122 9.67 12.42 -14.62
CA LYS A 122 10.07 13.74 -14.08
C LYS A 122 8.88 14.67 -13.84
N GLN A 123 7.90 14.70 -14.76
CA GLN A 123 6.68 15.47 -14.60
C GLN A 123 5.82 15.00 -13.43
N HIS A 124 5.67 13.68 -13.23
CA HIS A 124 4.96 13.15 -12.06
C HIS A 124 5.67 13.51 -10.76
N ILE A 125 6.99 13.32 -10.67
CA ILE A 125 7.77 13.69 -9.48
C ILE A 125 7.64 15.19 -9.18
N LEU A 126 7.69 16.04 -10.19
CA LEU A 126 7.50 17.48 -10.02
C LEU A 126 6.12 17.80 -9.43
N ARG A 127 5.04 17.24 -9.99
CA ARG A 127 3.67 17.42 -9.49
C ARG A 127 3.50 16.94 -8.05
N ILE A 128 4.07 15.78 -7.71
CA ILE A 128 4.04 15.27 -6.34
C ILE A 128 4.76 16.25 -5.39
N ARG A 129 5.93 16.76 -5.79
CA ARG A 129 6.66 17.76 -5.00
C ARG A 129 5.89 19.07 -4.83
N GLU A 130 5.23 19.55 -5.88
CA GLU A 130 4.36 20.73 -5.81
C GLU A 130 3.20 20.53 -4.83
N LYS A 131 2.55 19.37 -4.84
CA LYS A 131 1.47 19.03 -3.90
C LYS A 131 1.98 18.93 -2.46
N THR A 132 3.12 18.28 -2.25
CA THR A 132 3.67 18.01 -0.92
C THR A 132 4.47 19.18 -0.34
N GLN A 133 4.92 20.11 -1.19
CA GLN A 133 5.82 21.23 -0.84
C GLN A 133 7.19 20.78 -0.34
N PHE A 134 7.66 19.59 -0.71
CA PHE A 134 9.01 19.15 -0.38
C PHE A 134 10.06 19.78 -1.30
N ALA A 135 11.20 20.14 -0.70
CA ALA A 135 12.25 20.90 -1.38
C ALA A 135 12.94 20.11 -2.50
N ASN A 136 13.10 18.80 -2.33
CA ASN A 136 13.84 17.96 -3.27
C ASN A 136 13.34 16.52 -3.31
N ARG A 137 13.89 15.75 -4.28
CA ARG A 137 13.57 14.33 -4.49
C ARG A 137 13.85 13.45 -3.28
N THR A 138 14.97 13.69 -2.60
CA THR A 138 15.41 12.87 -1.46
C THR A 138 14.46 13.06 -0.28
N GLU A 139 14.09 14.29 0.03
CA GLU A 139 13.12 14.58 1.07
C GLU A 139 11.77 13.92 0.77
N LEU A 140 11.29 14.05 -0.47
CA LEU A 140 10.07 13.38 -0.90
C LEU A 140 10.14 11.86 -0.67
N ALA A 141 11.23 11.20 -1.08
CA ALA A 141 11.38 9.75 -0.94
C ALA A 141 11.40 9.32 0.54
N VAL A 142 12.14 10.02 1.38
CA VAL A 142 12.24 9.74 2.83
C VAL A 142 10.88 9.93 3.51
N ARG A 143 10.23 11.06 3.29
CA ARG A 143 8.94 11.37 3.91
C ARG A 143 7.82 10.46 3.44
N ALA A 144 7.81 10.10 2.16
CA ALA A 144 6.84 9.15 1.62
C ALA A 144 7.01 7.74 2.24
N ARG A 145 8.26 7.30 2.43
CA ARG A 145 8.55 6.03 3.11
C ARG A 145 8.09 6.06 4.58
N GLU A 146 8.39 7.12 5.30
CA GLU A 146 7.99 7.30 6.69
C GLU A 146 6.47 7.33 6.88
N SER A 147 5.74 7.90 5.93
CA SER A 147 4.27 7.99 5.97
C SER A 147 3.56 6.64 5.83
N GLY A 148 4.21 5.64 5.24
CA GLY A 148 3.62 4.35 4.90
C GLY A 148 2.57 4.39 3.79
N LEU A 149 2.38 5.54 3.12
CA LEU A 149 1.43 5.70 2.02
C LEU A 149 1.77 4.80 0.83
N VAL A 150 3.06 4.62 0.58
CA VAL A 150 3.59 3.68 -0.41
C VAL A 150 4.74 2.91 0.22
N ILE A 151 4.86 1.64 -0.11
CA ILE A 151 5.94 0.78 0.38
C ILE A 151 6.83 0.41 -0.81
N GLY A 152 8.11 0.77 -0.70
CA GLY A 152 9.12 0.41 -1.69
C GLY A 152 9.26 -1.10 -1.79
N ASP A 153 9.64 -1.59 -2.99
CA ASP A 153 9.82 -3.01 -3.31
C ASP A 153 8.55 -3.88 -3.21
N TYR A 154 7.43 -3.33 -2.75
CA TYR A 154 6.13 -3.96 -2.85
C TYR A 154 5.62 -3.88 -4.31
N LYS A 155 5.41 -5.03 -4.93
CA LYS A 155 4.84 -5.14 -6.28
C LYS A 155 3.41 -5.65 -6.18
N PRO A 156 2.40 -4.77 -6.24
CA PRO A 156 1.03 -5.23 -6.45
C PRO A 156 0.96 -5.90 -7.83
N MET A 157 0.61 -7.17 -7.84
CA MET A 157 0.36 -7.88 -9.10
C MET A 157 -0.94 -7.44 -9.76
#